data_ea36b12549fcb68ca8f9c1d9a186b66d
#
_entry.id   ea36b12549fcb68ca8f9c1d9a186b66d
#
_cell.length_a   1.000
_cell.length_b   1.000
_cell.length_c   1.000
_cell.angle_alpha   90.00
_cell.angle_beta   90.00
_cell.angle_gamma   90.00
#
_symmetry.space_group_name_H-M   'P 1'
#
loop_
_entity.id
_entity.type
_entity.pdbx_description
1 polymer ?
#
loop_
_entity_poly.entity_id
_entity_poly.type
_entity_poly.pdbx_seq_one_letter_code
_entity_poly.pdbx_strand_id
1 'polypeptide(L)'
;MTVTELARRAGVTANTVRHYTRSGLLAPTRDKSNGYNCYSNGDLARLLFIRKARQLGFSLGDVSDILKESSHGQSPCPQVRKIMEQRLRETRSGLQDLEKLQARMEHATALWANMPDGMPDGKSVCQLIEAIAMED
;
A
#
# COMPACT_ATOMS: atom_id res chain seq x y z
N MET A 1 0.07 13.34 -24.15
CA MET A 1 0.53 13.99 -22.90
C MET A 1 1.92 13.49 -22.52
N THR A 2 2.72 14.36 -21.95
CA THR A 2 3.99 13.99 -21.32
C THR A 2 3.76 13.28 -20.00
N VAL A 3 4.83 12.67 -19.45
CA VAL A 3 4.80 12.08 -18.10
C VAL A 3 4.34 13.12 -17.07
N THR A 4 4.88 14.33 -17.13
CA THR A 4 4.56 15.40 -16.19
C THR A 4 3.09 15.84 -16.27
N GLU A 5 2.57 15.97 -17.49
CA GLU A 5 1.16 16.34 -17.68
C GLU A 5 0.22 15.25 -17.17
N LEU A 6 0.52 14.01 -17.47
CA LEU A 6 -0.29 12.88 -17.01
C LEU A 6 -0.29 12.80 -15.47
N ALA A 7 0.88 12.94 -14.86
CA ALA A 7 1.02 12.92 -13.40
C ALA A 7 0.19 14.04 -12.76
N ARG A 8 0.27 15.23 -13.30
CA ARG A 8 -0.49 16.39 -12.79
C ARG A 8 -1.99 16.17 -12.90
N ARG A 9 -2.48 15.70 -14.05
CA ARG A 9 -3.91 15.46 -14.28
C ARG A 9 -4.47 14.34 -13.42
N ALA A 10 -3.67 13.32 -13.17
CA ALA A 10 -4.10 12.18 -12.34
C ALA A 10 -3.88 12.39 -10.84
N GLY A 11 -3.18 13.45 -10.45
CA GLY A 11 -2.90 13.73 -9.04
C GLY A 11 -1.88 12.78 -8.43
N VAL A 12 -0.91 12.32 -9.20
CA VAL A 12 0.18 11.44 -8.76
C VAL A 12 1.53 12.05 -9.12
N THR A 13 2.60 11.43 -8.66
CA THR A 13 3.96 11.88 -9.01
C THR A 13 4.39 11.36 -10.37
N ALA A 14 5.35 12.04 -11.00
CA ALA A 14 5.95 11.57 -12.24
C ALA A 14 6.61 10.19 -12.06
N ASN A 15 7.22 9.94 -10.89
CA ASN A 15 7.81 8.64 -10.57
C ASN A 15 6.77 7.52 -10.54
N THR A 16 5.58 7.79 -10.04
CA THR A 16 4.45 6.85 -10.05
C THR A 16 4.08 6.48 -11.48
N VAL A 17 3.97 7.47 -12.37
CA VAL A 17 3.68 7.25 -13.79
C VAL A 17 4.75 6.37 -14.43
N ARG A 18 6.02 6.67 -14.19
CA ARG A 18 7.15 5.89 -14.72
C ARG A 18 7.13 4.45 -14.19
N HIS A 19 6.82 4.29 -12.91
CA HIS A 19 6.73 2.95 -12.28
C HIS A 19 5.65 2.12 -12.97
N TYR A 20 4.46 2.67 -13.17
CA TYR A 20 3.35 1.95 -13.81
C TYR A 20 3.61 1.67 -15.28
N THR A 21 4.35 2.54 -15.95
CA THR A 21 4.79 2.31 -17.34
C THR A 21 5.76 1.13 -17.42
N ARG A 22 6.74 1.10 -16.51
CA ARG A 22 7.70 -0.03 -16.47
C ARG A 22 7.05 -1.35 -16.11
N SER A 23 6.02 -1.33 -15.26
CA SER A 23 5.31 -2.55 -14.86
C SER A 23 4.27 -3.02 -15.89
N GLY A 24 4.08 -2.27 -16.98
CA GLY A 24 3.13 -2.64 -18.04
C GLY A 24 1.69 -2.24 -17.77
N LEU A 25 1.40 -1.52 -16.68
CA LEU A 25 0.04 -1.04 -16.38
C LEU A 25 -0.37 0.14 -17.26
N LEU A 26 0.60 0.91 -17.74
CA LEU A 26 0.38 1.97 -18.71
C LEU A 26 1.19 1.63 -19.99
N ALA A 27 0.62 1.92 -21.14
CA ALA A 27 1.21 1.58 -22.43
C ALA A 27 1.27 2.81 -23.34
N PRO A 28 2.17 3.76 -23.05
CA PRO A 28 2.33 4.94 -23.91
C PRO A 28 2.93 4.57 -25.26
N THR A 29 2.73 5.45 -26.24
CA THR A 29 3.45 5.37 -27.50
C THR A 29 4.72 6.20 -27.40
N ARG A 30 5.77 5.79 -28.12
CA ARG A 30 6.99 6.59 -28.24
C ARG A 30 6.85 7.60 -29.35
N ASP A 31 7.17 8.85 -29.05
CA ASP A 31 7.29 9.90 -30.07
C ASP A 31 8.54 9.64 -30.91
N LYS A 32 8.34 9.51 -32.23
CA LYS A 32 9.42 9.18 -33.16
C LYS A 32 10.43 10.32 -33.30
N SER A 33 10.02 11.56 -33.01
CA SER A 33 10.89 12.74 -33.19
C SER A 33 11.84 12.96 -32.01
N ASN A 34 11.43 12.64 -30.77
CA ASN A 34 12.24 12.90 -29.57
C ASN A 34 12.46 11.67 -28.68
N GLY A 35 11.85 10.53 -28.99
CA GLY A 35 11.99 9.30 -28.23
C GLY A 35 11.28 9.26 -26.88
N TYR A 36 10.56 10.31 -26.51
CA TYR A 36 9.83 10.37 -25.23
C TYR A 36 8.49 9.64 -25.33
N ASN A 37 8.02 9.17 -24.19
CA ASN A 37 6.71 8.53 -24.08
C ASN A 37 5.59 9.58 -24.23
N CYS A 38 4.58 9.21 -25.00
CA CYS A 38 3.39 10.02 -25.22
C CYS A 38 2.18 9.27 -24.70
N TYR A 39 1.48 9.85 -23.72
CA TYR A 39 0.32 9.24 -23.07
C TYR A 39 -0.98 9.76 -23.66
N SER A 40 -1.96 8.86 -23.77
CA SER A 40 -3.29 9.16 -24.31
C SER A 40 -4.29 9.48 -23.20
N ASN A 41 -5.48 9.93 -23.58
CA ASN A 41 -6.61 10.06 -22.66
C ASN A 41 -7.02 8.72 -22.08
N GLY A 42 -6.85 7.62 -22.83
CA GLY A 42 -7.08 6.27 -22.32
C GLY A 42 -6.11 5.91 -21.18
N ASP A 43 -4.86 6.34 -21.30
CA ASP A 43 -3.87 6.16 -20.23
C ASP A 43 -4.26 6.95 -18.98
N LEU A 44 -4.79 8.16 -19.15
CA LEU A 44 -5.29 8.95 -18.02
C LEU A 44 -6.46 8.25 -17.31
N ALA A 45 -7.43 7.77 -18.07
CA ALA A 45 -8.58 7.04 -17.49
C ALA A 45 -8.13 5.79 -16.75
N ARG A 46 -7.18 5.06 -17.33
CA ARG A 46 -6.60 3.86 -16.73
C ARG A 46 -5.85 4.18 -15.43
N LEU A 47 -5.08 5.26 -15.43
CA LEU A 47 -4.33 5.71 -14.25
C LEU A 47 -5.26 6.15 -13.12
N LEU A 48 -6.35 6.85 -13.44
CA LEU A 48 -7.37 7.23 -12.46
C LEU A 48 -8.06 6.00 -11.86
N PHE A 49 -8.33 5.00 -12.68
CA PHE A 49 -8.87 3.71 -12.20
C PHE A 49 -7.89 3.02 -11.24
N ILE A 50 -6.63 2.93 -11.60
CA ILE A 50 -5.58 2.33 -10.75
C ILE A 50 -5.52 3.06 -9.41
N ARG A 51 -5.54 4.39 -9.45
CA ARG A 51 -5.49 5.21 -8.24
C ARG A 51 -6.67 4.92 -7.30
N LYS A 52 -7.89 4.85 -7.84
CA LYS A 52 -9.09 4.52 -7.04
C LYS A 52 -8.98 3.13 -6.42
N ALA A 53 -8.57 2.14 -7.20
CA ALA A 53 -8.42 0.78 -6.71
C ALA A 53 -7.38 0.71 -5.59
N ARG A 54 -6.25 1.40 -5.74
CA ARG A 54 -5.21 1.44 -4.71
C ARG A 54 -5.69 2.11 -3.42
N GLN A 55 -6.51 3.14 -3.53
CA GLN A 55 -7.09 3.80 -2.35
C GLN A 55 -8.03 2.88 -1.57
N LEU A 56 -8.64 1.92 -2.24
CA LEU A 56 -9.50 0.91 -1.62
C LEU A 56 -8.74 -0.29 -1.05
N GLY A 57 -7.43 -0.35 -1.26
CA GLY A 57 -6.61 -1.44 -0.73
C GLY A 57 -6.32 -2.57 -1.70
N PHE A 58 -6.71 -2.45 -2.98
CA PHE A 58 -6.31 -3.43 -4.00
C PHE A 58 -4.80 -3.35 -4.20
N SER A 59 -4.15 -4.51 -4.29
CA SER A 59 -2.73 -4.57 -4.65
C SER A 59 -2.55 -4.28 -6.15
N LEU A 60 -1.33 -3.97 -6.58
CA LEU A 60 -1.04 -3.80 -8.00
C LEU A 60 -1.29 -5.10 -8.78
N GLY A 61 -1.02 -6.26 -8.15
CA GLY A 61 -1.35 -7.55 -8.74
C GLY A 61 -2.85 -7.74 -8.95
N ASP A 62 -3.66 -7.37 -7.95
CA ASP A 62 -5.11 -7.39 -8.06
C ASP A 62 -5.58 -6.50 -9.22
N VAL A 63 -5.06 -5.28 -9.31
CA VAL A 63 -5.41 -4.32 -10.36
C VAL A 63 -5.06 -4.87 -11.73
N SER A 64 -3.87 -5.46 -11.87
CA SER A 64 -3.43 -6.08 -13.12
C SER A 64 -4.38 -7.18 -13.57
N ASP A 65 -4.78 -8.06 -12.66
CA ASP A 65 -5.72 -9.15 -12.95
C ASP A 65 -7.09 -8.63 -13.36
N ILE A 66 -7.60 -7.63 -12.66
CA ILE A 66 -8.88 -6.98 -12.97
C ILE A 66 -8.85 -6.37 -14.39
N LEU A 67 -7.77 -5.66 -14.72
CA LEU A 67 -7.62 -5.05 -16.05
C LEU A 67 -7.53 -6.09 -17.14
N LYS A 68 -6.84 -7.21 -16.90
CA LYS A 68 -6.74 -8.31 -17.86
C LYS A 68 -8.11 -8.94 -18.13
N GLU A 69 -8.88 -9.22 -17.09
CA GLU A 69 -10.21 -9.81 -17.21
C GLU A 69 -11.14 -8.89 -18.01
N SER A 70 -11.12 -7.59 -17.70
CA SER A 70 -11.87 -6.58 -18.45
C SER A 70 -11.45 -6.53 -19.92
N SER A 71 -10.17 -6.63 -20.23
CA SER A 71 -9.65 -6.58 -21.60
C SER A 71 -10.07 -7.80 -22.40
N HIS A 72 -10.40 -8.91 -21.78
CA HIS A 72 -10.93 -10.12 -22.41
C HIS A 72 -12.45 -10.09 -22.55
N GLY A 73 -13.10 -8.95 -22.28
CA GLY A 73 -14.54 -8.80 -22.43
C GLY A 73 -15.38 -9.43 -21.32
N GLN A 74 -14.75 -9.85 -20.23
CA GLN A 74 -15.43 -10.44 -19.08
C GLN A 74 -15.59 -9.39 -17.98
N SER A 75 -16.73 -9.47 -17.26
CA SER A 75 -16.95 -8.57 -16.13
C SER A 75 -16.03 -8.94 -14.98
N PRO A 76 -15.21 -8.00 -14.47
CA PRO A 76 -14.37 -8.25 -13.29
C PRO A 76 -15.13 -8.07 -11.97
N CYS A 77 -16.40 -7.63 -12.00
CA CYS A 77 -17.15 -7.29 -10.79
C CYS A 77 -17.24 -8.41 -9.75
N PRO A 78 -17.51 -9.67 -10.13
CA PRO A 78 -17.54 -10.75 -9.14
C PRO A 78 -16.22 -10.93 -8.42
N GLN A 79 -15.10 -10.87 -9.14
CA GLN A 79 -13.76 -10.96 -8.58
C GLN A 79 -13.44 -9.74 -7.70
N VAL A 80 -13.81 -8.55 -8.14
CA VAL A 80 -13.63 -7.31 -7.37
C VAL A 80 -14.32 -7.40 -6.01
N ARG A 81 -15.57 -7.86 -5.98
CA ARG A 81 -16.32 -8.04 -4.72
C ARG A 81 -15.63 -9.06 -3.81
N LYS A 82 -15.19 -10.17 -4.36
CA LYS A 82 -14.52 -11.24 -3.60
C LYS A 82 -13.21 -10.76 -2.98
N ILE A 83 -12.38 -10.07 -3.76
CA ILE A 83 -11.11 -9.52 -3.28
C ILE A 83 -11.38 -8.50 -2.16
N MET A 84 -12.35 -7.61 -2.34
CA MET A 84 -12.65 -6.58 -1.33
C MET A 84 -13.14 -7.20 -0.03
N GLU A 85 -13.99 -8.21 -0.08
CA GLU A 85 -14.43 -8.94 1.11
C GLU A 85 -13.26 -9.54 1.86
N GLN A 86 -12.31 -10.14 1.13
CA GLN A 86 -11.10 -10.70 1.71
C GLN A 86 -10.22 -9.62 2.34
N ARG A 87 -9.98 -8.52 1.64
CA ARG A 87 -9.18 -7.39 2.16
C ARG A 87 -9.81 -6.78 3.40
N LEU A 88 -11.14 -6.68 3.43
CA LEU A 88 -11.86 -6.16 4.59
C LEU A 88 -11.67 -7.05 5.81
N ARG A 89 -11.75 -8.38 5.64
CA ARG A 89 -11.48 -9.33 6.75
C ARG A 89 -10.07 -9.18 7.28
N GLU A 90 -9.08 -9.11 6.38
CA GLU A 90 -7.67 -8.92 6.75
C GLU A 90 -7.45 -7.61 7.49
N THR A 91 -8.08 -6.53 7.03
CA THR A 91 -7.96 -5.21 7.64
C THR A 91 -8.56 -5.19 9.04
N ARG A 92 -9.73 -5.79 9.23
CA ARG A 92 -10.37 -5.90 10.55
C ARG A 92 -9.49 -6.69 11.52
N SER A 93 -8.91 -7.79 11.06
CA SER A 93 -8.00 -8.59 11.86
C SER A 93 -6.75 -7.79 12.24
N GLY A 94 -6.18 -7.07 11.27
CA GLY A 94 -5.02 -6.21 11.51
C GLY A 94 -5.29 -5.09 12.51
N LEU A 95 -6.48 -4.49 12.45
CA LEU A 95 -6.88 -3.47 13.43
C LEU A 95 -6.96 -4.05 14.85
N GLN A 96 -7.51 -5.25 15.00
CA GLN A 96 -7.57 -5.91 16.31
C GLN A 96 -6.18 -6.20 16.85
N ASP A 97 -5.25 -6.63 15.99
CA ASP A 97 -3.86 -6.89 16.37
C ASP A 97 -3.17 -5.60 16.81
N LEU A 98 -3.41 -4.48 16.10
CA LEU A 98 -2.87 -3.17 16.47
C LEU A 98 -3.44 -2.67 17.80
N GLU A 99 -4.73 -2.89 18.06
CA GLU A 99 -5.36 -2.54 19.34
C GLU A 99 -4.72 -3.29 20.51
N LYS A 100 -4.44 -4.59 20.30
CA LYS A 100 -3.76 -5.42 21.31
C LYS A 100 -2.33 -4.92 21.55
N LEU A 101 -1.61 -4.60 20.49
CA LEU A 101 -0.26 -4.06 20.60
C LEU A 101 -0.25 -2.72 21.32
N GLN A 102 -1.20 -1.84 20.98
CA GLN A 102 -1.36 -0.55 21.66
C GLN A 102 -1.58 -0.74 23.16
N ALA A 103 -2.43 -1.68 23.55
CA ALA A 103 -2.70 -1.98 24.96
C ALA A 103 -1.44 -2.45 25.68
N ARG A 104 -0.62 -3.30 25.03
CA ARG A 104 0.67 -3.73 25.60
C ARG A 104 1.63 -2.57 25.78
N MET A 105 1.70 -1.68 24.78
CA MET A 105 2.57 -0.50 24.83
C MET A 105 2.14 0.47 25.94
N GLU A 106 0.84 0.71 26.08
CA GLU A 106 0.28 1.55 27.15
C GLU A 106 0.57 0.95 28.53
N HIS A 107 0.40 -0.35 28.68
CA HIS A 107 0.73 -1.06 29.91
C HIS A 107 2.23 -0.92 30.25
N ALA A 108 3.09 -1.09 29.25
CA ALA A 108 4.53 -0.94 29.42
C ALA A 108 4.91 0.48 29.87
N THR A 109 4.38 1.51 29.19
CA THR A 109 4.67 2.90 29.57
C THR A 109 4.18 3.22 30.98
N ALA A 110 3.03 2.70 31.37
CA ALA A 110 2.50 2.87 32.72
C ALA A 110 3.39 2.18 33.76
N LEU A 111 3.85 0.97 33.49
CA LEU A 111 4.76 0.24 34.38
C LEU A 111 6.08 0.99 34.53
N TRP A 112 6.63 1.50 33.45
CA TRP A 112 7.94 2.17 33.43
C TRP A 112 7.91 3.57 34.06
N ALA A 113 6.75 4.21 34.17
CA ALA A 113 6.64 5.60 34.63
C ALA A 113 7.29 5.84 35.97
N ASN A 114 7.28 4.85 36.88
CA ASN A 114 7.86 4.94 38.21
C ASN A 114 9.13 4.10 38.41
N MET A 115 9.67 3.56 37.31
CA MET A 115 10.92 2.79 37.38
C MET A 115 12.11 3.69 37.05
N PRO A 116 13.23 3.55 37.79
CA PRO A 116 14.44 4.30 37.42
C PRO A 116 15.13 3.71 36.21
N ASP A 117 16.01 4.50 35.60
CA ASP A 117 16.91 4.00 34.55
C ASP A 117 17.88 3.02 35.19
N GLY A 118 18.03 1.83 34.60
CA GLY A 118 19.01 0.84 35.04
C GLY A 118 20.30 0.94 34.26
N MET A 119 21.30 0.22 34.72
CA MET A 119 22.59 0.09 34.03
C MET A 119 22.79 -1.35 33.57
N PRO A 120 23.33 -1.57 32.35
CA PRO A 120 23.65 -2.93 31.92
C PRO A 120 24.78 -3.52 32.76
N ASP A 121 24.68 -4.80 33.12
CA ASP A 121 25.63 -5.46 34.00
C ASP A 121 26.15 -6.81 33.48
N GLY A 122 25.96 -7.09 32.21
CA GLY A 122 26.36 -8.36 31.59
C GLY A 122 25.30 -9.47 31.67
N LYS A 123 24.29 -9.32 32.55
CA LYS A 123 23.12 -10.21 32.66
C LYS A 123 21.85 -9.47 32.28
N SER A 124 21.82 -8.17 32.48
CA SER A 124 20.71 -7.30 32.18
C SER A 124 21.10 -6.33 31.05
N VAL A 125 20.26 -6.19 30.05
CA VAL A 125 20.42 -5.22 28.97
C VAL A 125 19.60 -3.96 29.24
N CYS A 126 18.31 -4.13 29.49
CA CYS A 126 17.39 -3.04 29.77
C CYS A 126 16.33 -3.51 30.76
N GLN A 127 16.37 -2.99 31.98
CA GLN A 127 15.47 -3.41 33.05
C GLN A 127 14.02 -3.11 32.72
N LEU A 128 13.73 -2.05 31.96
CA LEU A 128 12.38 -1.70 31.58
C LEU A 128 11.73 -2.81 30.75
N ILE A 129 12.42 -3.25 29.68
CA ILE A 129 11.93 -4.31 28.81
C ILE A 129 11.87 -5.65 29.55
N GLU A 130 12.90 -5.95 30.32
CA GLU A 130 12.99 -7.21 31.06
C GLU A 130 11.93 -7.36 32.13
N ALA A 131 11.35 -6.25 32.61
CA ALA A 131 10.25 -6.25 33.59
C ALA A 131 8.90 -6.63 32.96
N ILE A 132 8.80 -6.67 31.63
CA ILE A 132 7.55 -7.04 30.93
C ILE A 132 7.36 -8.54 30.99
N ALA A 133 6.14 -8.96 31.37
CA ALA A 133 5.79 -10.37 31.36
C ALA A 133 5.57 -10.85 29.92
N MET A 134 6.06 -12.07 29.61
CA MET A 134 5.80 -12.70 28.30
C MET A 134 4.33 -13.08 28.18
N GLU A 135 3.74 -12.78 27.05
CA GLU A 135 2.40 -13.27 26.69
C GLU A 135 2.54 -14.51 25.80
N ASP A 136 1.65 -15.47 26.00
CA ASP A 136 1.58 -16.69 25.18
C ASP A 136 0.85 -16.45 23.86
#